data_df5af98bee8d23e88fd3bf8d8565e921
#
_entry.id   df5af98bee8d23e88fd3bf8d8565e921
#
_cell.length_a   1.000
_cell.length_b   1.000
_cell.length_c   1.000
_cell.angle_alpha   90.00
_cell.angle_beta   90.00
_cell.angle_gamma   90.00
#
_symmetry.space_group_name_H-M   'P 1'
#
loop_
_entity.id
_entity.type
_entity.pdbx_description
1 polymer ?
#
loop_
_entity_poly.entity_id
_entity_poly.type
_entity_poly.pdbx_seq_one_letter_code
_entity_poly.pdbx_strand_id
1 'polypeptide(L)'
;MALDLTREQKQALTDYFQQFVTLERQQKIEAVLAQRTRYLTVMVDDFHSTQNCSAILRTCEGLGIQDIHIVENQTPFKVNRDVTRNCQKWLTLYRYNQRHRDNTIDCLEGLRSQGYRLVATSPHAEAFPPEVLPLDKKVAIILGNEQAGL
;
A
#
# COMPACT_ATOMS: atom_id res chain seq x y z
N MET A 1 9.74 -9.08 10.64
CA MET A 1 9.49 -8.32 11.88
C MET A 1 10.00 -6.91 11.63
N ALA A 2 9.11 -5.94 11.45
CA ALA A 2 9.51 -4.54 11.37
C ALA A 2 9.94 -4.10 12.79
N LEU A 3 11.10 -3.46 12.91
CA LEU A 3 11.53 -2.85 14.16
C LEU A 3 10.63 -1.65 14.44
N ASP A 4 9.95 -1.66 15.57
CA ASP A 4 9.13 -0.53 16.01
C ASP A 4 10.06 0.52 16.64
N LEU A 5 10.64 1.34 15.77
CA LEU A 5 11.61 2.37 16.14
C LEU A 5 10.91 3.69 16.44
N THR A 6 11.32 4.37 17.51
CA THR A 6 10.89 5.74 17.79
C THR A 6 11.35 6.68 16.67
N ARG A 7 10.75 7.90 16.62
CA ARG A 7 11.16 8.93 15.66
C ARG A 7 12.64 9.30 15.80
N GLU A 8 13.14 9.41 17.02
CA GLU A 8 14.53 9.72 17.32
C GLU A 8 15.48 8.62 16.85
N GLN A 9 15.13 7.35 17.10
CA GLN A 9 15.90 6.21 16.62
C GLN A 9 15.94 6.15 15.08
N LYS A 10 14.83 6.44 14.41
CA LYS A 10 14.76 6.52 12.93
C LYS A 10 15.68 7.62 12.41
N GLN A 11 15.66 8.81 13.07
CA GLN A 11 16.52 9.91 12.67
C GLN A 11 18.00 9.56 12.86
N ALA A 12 18.38 9.03 14.03
CA ALA A 12 19.76 8.64 14.29
C ALA A 12 20.29 7.59 13.28
N LEU A 13 19.45 6.63 12.90
CA LEU A 13 19.81 5.66 11.86
C LEU A 13 19.94 6.32 10.49
N THR A 14 19.08 7.26 10.15
CA THR A 14 19.14 8.00 8.89
C THR A 14 20.46 8.78 8.82
N ASP A 15 20.80 9.55 9.86
CA ASP A 15 22.03 10.33 9.94
C ASP A 15 23.28 9.43 9.86
N TYR A 16 23.22 8.26 10.49
CA TYR A 16 24.30 7.27 10.38
C TYR A 16 24.46 6.74 8.95
N PHE A 17 23.37 6.33 8.30
CA PHE A 17 23.45 5.76 6.96
C PHE A 17 23.75 6.79 5.86
N GLN A 18 23.41 8.04 6.06
CA GLN A 18 23.74 9.12 5.12
C GLN A 18 25.25 9.25 4.89
N GLN A 19 26.07 8.89 5.87
CA GLN A 19 27.53 8.93 5.75
C GLN A 19 28.08 7.93 4.71
N PHE A 20 27.31 6.91 4.35
CA PHE A 20 27.68 5.87 3.39
C PHE A 20 27.07 6.07 2.01
N VAL A 21 26.35 7.17 1.81
CA VAL A 21 25.62 7.46 0.56
C VAL A 21 26.20 8.74 -0.05
N THR A 22 26.47 8.72 -1.36
CA THR A 22 26.92 9.92 -2.07
C THR A 22 25.84 11.01 -2.04
N LEU A 23 26.24 12.27 -2.09
CA LEU A 23 25.32 13.40 -2.11
C LEU A 23 24.31 13.31 -3.27
N GLU A 24 24.77 12.93 -4.47
CA GLU A 24 23.91 12.72 -5.64
C GLU A 24 22.83 11.65 -5.36
N ARG A 25 23.21 10.55 -4.73
CA ARG A 25 22.29 9.47 -4.37
C ARG A 25 21.27 9.92 -3.33
N GLN A 26 21.71 10.68 -2.32
CA GLN A 26 20.84 11.26 -1.30
C GLN A 26 19.81 12.19 -1.93
N GLN A 27 20.23 13.15 -2.76
CA GLN A 27 19.34 14.07 -3.45
C GLN A 27 18.28 13.32 -4.31
N LYS A 28 18.69 12.26 -4.98
CA LYS A 28 17.79 11.43 -5.78
C LYS A 28 16.75 10.72 -4.91
N ILE A 29 17.15 10.17 -3.75
CA ILE A 29 16.22 9.54 -2.80
C ILE A 29 15.23 10.57 -2.26
N GLU A 30 15.71 11.74 -1.84
CA GLU A 30 14.86 12.82 -1.32
C GLU A 30 13.84 13.32 -2.37
N ALA A 31 14.28 13.50 -3.61
CA ALA A 31 13.40 13.90 -4.71
C ALA A 31 12.28 12.87 -4.98
N VAL A 32 12.60 11.58 -4.94
CA VAL A 32 11.60 10.51 -5.10
C VAL A 32 10.64 10.48 -3.91
N LEU A 33 11.15 10.61 -2.68
CA LEU A 33 10.32 10.59 -1.46
C LEU A 33 9.38 11.81 -1.40
N ALA A 34 9.81 12.97 -1.89
CA ALA A 34 8.99 14.18 -1.94
C ALA A 34 7.76 14.04 -2.87
N GLN A 35 7.78 13.11 -3.83
CA GLN A 35 6.67 12.83 -4.73
C GLN A 35 5.72 11.75 -4.21
N ARG A 36 6.01 11.17 -3.05
CA ARG A 36 5.16 10.13 -2.45
C ARG A 36 3.95 10.73 -1.75
N THR A 37 2.82 10.01 -1.83
CA THR A 37 1.56 10.43 -1.21
C THR A 37 1.01 9.36 -0.27
N ARG A 38 0.36 9.84 0.79
CA ARG A 38 -0.50 9.06 1.70
C ARG A 38 -1.96 9.54 1.63
N TYR A 39 -2.25 10.39 0.64
CA TYR A 39 -3.62 10.84 0.36
C TYR A 39 -4.44 9.74 -0.31
N LEU A 40 -3.78 8.97 -1.16
CA LEU A 40 -4.31 7.79 -1.81
C LEU A 40 -3.62 6.55 -1.24
N THR A 41 -4.40 5.54 -0.90
CA THR A 41 -3.91 4.20 -0.54
C THR A 41 -4.68 3.13 -1.30
N VAL A 42 -4.14 1.93 -1.33
CA VAL A 42 -4.77 0.77 -1.97
C VAL A 42 -4.89 -0.36 -0.96
N MET A 43 -6.05 -0.96 -0.90
CA MET A 43 -6.30 -2.22 -0.19
C MET A 43 -6.49 -3.34 -1.22
N VAL A 44 -5.84 -4.46 -0.99
CA VAL A 44 -5.95 -5.70 -1.78
C VAL A 44 -6.58 -6.74 -0.89
N ASP A 45 -7.78 -7.22 -1.24
CA ASP A 45 -8.53 -8.14 -0.42
C ASP A 45 -8.40 -9.58 -0.92
N ASP A 46 -7.64 -10.37 -0.17
CA ASP A 46 -7.49 -11.82 -0.32
C ASP A 46 -7.16 -12.31 -1.73
N PHE A 47 -6.24 -11.64 -2.41
CA PHE A 47 -5.85 -11.96 -3.79
C PHE A 47 -5.22 -13.35 -3.91
N HIS A 48 -5.73 -14.15 -4.84
CA HIS A 48 -5.19 -15.48 -5.13
C HIS A 48 -3.92 -15.41 -5.99
N SER A 49 -3.88 -14.49 -6.94
CA SER A 49 -2.74 -14.33 -7.84
C SER A 49 -1.62 -13.50 -7.22
N THR A 50 -0.54 -14.18 -6.82
CA THR A 50 0.72 -13.53 -6.41
C THR A 50 1.24 -12.55 -7.47
N GLN A 51 1.04 -12.87 -8.75
CA GLN A 51 1.48 -12.03 -9.87
C GLN A 51 0.66 -10.74 -9.95
N ASN A 52 -0.67 -10.83 -9.83
CA ASN A 52 -1.56 -9.67 -9.88
C ASN A 52 -1.30 -8.73 -8.70
N CYS A 53 -1.22 -9.27 -7.48
CA CYS A 53 -0.88 -8.48 -6.31
C CYS A 53 0.49 -7.79 -6.46
N SER A 54 1.49 -8.51 -6.98
CA SER A 54 2.82 -7.94 -7.22
C SER A 54 2.81 -6.85 -8.31
N ALA A 55 1.96 -6.98 -9.34
CA ALA A 55 1.76 -5.95 -10.36
C ALA A 55 1.13 -4.68 -9.77
N ILE A 56 0.15 -4.83 -8.86
CA ILE A 56 -0.46 -3.71 -8.12
C ILE A 56 0.61 -2.98 -7.30
N LEU A 57 1.45 -3.69 -6.55
CA LEU A 57 2.54 -3.08 -5.78
C LEU A 57 3.45 -2.25 -6.69
N ARG A 58 3.80 -2.77 -7.85
CA ARG A 58 4.64 -2.06 -8.82
C ARG A 58 3.97 -0.81 -9.38
N THR A 59 2.68 -0.90 -9.69
CA THR A 59 1.88 0.24 -10.16
C THR A 59 1.79 1.33 -9.08
N CYS A 60 1.48 0.95 -7.84
CA CYS A 60 1.43 1.87 -6.71
C CYS A 60 2.75 2.57 -6.47
N GLU A 61 3.86 1.82 -6.55
CA GLU A 61 5.20 2.39 -6.41
C GLU A 61 5.48 3.42 -7.51
N GLY A 62 5.19 3.09 -8.77
CA GLY A 62 5.39 3.99 -9.92
C GLY A 62 4.52 5.25 -9.88
N LEU A 63 3.34 5.19 -9.26
CA LEU A 63 2.43 6.32 -9.07
C LEU A 63 2.69 7.12 -7.79
N GLY A 64 3.71 6.74 -7.00
CA GLY A 64 4.04 7.43 -5.75
C GLY A 64 3.11 7.13 -4.58
N ILE A 65 2.23 6.13 -4.67
CA ILE A 65 1.40 5.69 -3.55
C ILE A 65 2.30 4.99 -2.53
N GLN A 66 2.28 5.47 -1.28
CA GLN A 66 3.21 4.96 -0.26
C GLN A 66 2.67 3.77 0.52
N ASP A 67 1.40 3.80 0.90
CA ASP A 67 0.80 2.83 1.81
C ASP A 67 -0.08 1.84 1.05
N ILE A 68 0.13 0.55 1.30
CA ILE A 68 -0.65 -0.54 0.74
C ILE A 68 -1.13 -1.46 1.86
N HIS A 69 -2.40 -1.76 1.87
CA HIS A 69 -3.05 -2.65 2.83
C HIS A 69 -3.32 -4.00 2.17
N ILE A 70 -2.83 -5.07 2.77
CA ILE A 70 -2.93 -6.44 2.24
C ILE A 70 -3.69 -7.28 3.23
N VAL A 71 -4.87 -7.72 2.82
CA VAL A 71 -5.73 -8.61 3.60
C VAL A 71 -5.47 -10.06 3.20
N GLU A 72 -5.33 -10.92 4.18
CA GLU A 72 -4.99 -12.33 4.02
C GLU A 72 -5.94 -13.18 4.88
N ASN A 73 -7.16 -13.39 4.41
CA ASN A 73 -8.13 -14.24 5.10
C ASN A 73 -7.92 -15.73 4.77
N GLN A 74 -7.79 -16.05 3.49
CA GLN A 74 -7.64 -17.42 2.99
C GLN A 74 -6.30 -17.60 2.30
N THR A 75 -5.84 -16.58 1.57
CA THR A 75 -4.65 -16.65 0.73
C THR A 75 -3.48 -15.88 1.35
N PRO A 76 -2.41 -16.56 1.79
CA PRO A 76 -1.22 -15.88 2.26
C PRO A 76 -0.55 -15.05 1.17
N PHE A 77 -0.29 -13.79 1.44
CA PHE A 77 0.41 -12.91 0.53
C PHE A 77 1.87 -13.34 0.32
N LYS A 78 2.24 -13.43 -0.94
CA LYS A 78 3.62 -13.68 -1.37
C LYS A 78 4.02 -12.64 -2.42
N VAL A 79 5.29 -12.24 -2.40
CA VAL A 79 5.84 -11.32 -3.39
C VAL A 79 6.45 -12.11 -4.55
N ASN A 80 6.01 -11.83 -5.77
CA ASN A 80 6.73 -12.26 -6.96
C ASN A 80 7.82 -11.23 -7.29
N ARG A 81 9.09 -11.59 -7.03
CA ARG A 81 10.23 -10.69 -7.20
C ARG A 81 10.51 -10.33 -8.66
N ASP A 82 10.16 -11.21 -9.59
CA ASP A 82 10.34 -10.98 -11.03
C ASP A 82 9.37 -9.89 -11.54
N VAL A 83 8.19 -9.81 -10.92
CA VAL A 83 7.19 -8.77 -11.22
C VAL A 83 7.52 -7.47 -10.50
N THR A 84 7.75 -7.52 -9.19
CA THR A 84 7.99 -6.30 -8.39
C THR A 84 9.34 -5.66 -8.65
N ARG A 85 10.34 -6.44 -9.05
CA ARG A 85 11.73 -5.97 -9.21
C ARG A 85 12.23 -5.17 -7.99
N ASN A 86 11.86 -5.64 -6.79
CA ASN A 86 12.17 -5.04 -5.50
C ASN A 86 11.48 -3.69 -5.19
N CYS A 87 10.52 -3.22 -6.00
CA CYS A 87 9.78 -1.98 -5.70
C CYS A 87 9.01 -2.04 -4.37
N GLN A 88 8.57 -3.22 -3.93
CA GLN A 88 7.90 -3.42 -2.65
C GLN A 88 8.73 -2.96 -1.44
N LYS A 89 10.05 -2.82 -1.57
CA LYS A 89 10.93 -2.32 -0.49
C LYS A 89 10.77 -0.82 -0.24
N TRP A 90 10.18 -0.10 -1.19
CA TRP A 90 9.93 1.34 -1.12
C TRP A 90 8.53 1.66 -0.59
N LEU A 91 7.66 0.65 -0.49
CA LEU A 91 6.30 0.76 0.00
C LEU A 91 6.21 0.44 1.49
N THR A 92 5.22 1.01 2.14
CA THR A 92 4.79 0.59 3.47
C THR A 92 3.67 -0.43 3.32
N LEU A 93 3.93 -1.68 3.67
CA LEU A 93 2.95 -2.76 3.56
C LEU A 93 2.34 -3.03 4.93
N TYR A 94 1.03 -2.78 5.05
CA TYR A 94 0.23 -3.14 6.21
C TYR A 94 -0.44 -4.48 5.95
N ARG A 95 -0.10 -5.50 6.73
CA ARG A 95 -0.64 -6.86 6.55
C ARG A 95 -1.67 -7.17 7.62
N TYR A 96 -2.84 -7.62 7.18
CA TYR A 96 -3.96 -8.06 8.01
C TYR A 96 -4.10 -9.57 7.85
N ASN A 97 -3.55 -10.32 8.79
CA ASN A 97 -3.48 -11.80 8.74
C ASN A 97 -3.68 -12.44 10.11
N GLN A 98 -4.48 -11.84 10.96
CA GLN A 98 -4.76 -12.38 12.28
C GLN A 98 -5.73 -13.57 12.18
N ARG A 99 -5.41 -14.65 12.88
CA ARG A 99 -6.27 -15.82 12.96
C ARG A 99 -7.54 -15.49 13.75
N HIS A 100 -8.66 -16.07 13.34
CA HIS A 100 -9.97 -15.95 14.00
C HIS A 100 -10.52 -14.50 14.03
N ARG A 101 -10.10 -13.67 13.09
CA ARG A 101 -10.63 -12.32 12.87
C ARG A 101 -11.02 -12.15 11.41
N ASP A 102 -11.96 -11.26 11.18
CA ASP A 102 -12.26 -10.76 9.83
C ASP A 102 -11.27 -9.64 9.49
N ASN A 103 -10.20 -10.02 8.81
CA ASN A 103 -9.13 -9.09 8.47
C ASN A 103 -9.60 -8.01 7.47
N THR A 104 -10.63 -8.30 6.67
CA THR A 104 -11.24 -7.33 5.76
C THR A 104 -11.91 -6.22 6.55
N ILE A 105 -12.78 -6.57 7.49
CA ILE A 105 -13.45 -5.60 8.36
C ILE A 105 -12.44 -4.80 9.16
N ASP A 106 -11.45 -5.44 9.79
CA ASP A 106 -10.39 -4.76 10.56
C ASP A 106 -9.65 -3.71 9.71
N CYS A 107 -9.34 -4.04 8.46
CA CYS A 107 -8.68 -3.12 7.54
C CYS A 107 -9.59 -1.95 7.16
N LEU A 108 -10.84 -2.21 6.79
CA LEU A 108 -11.81 -1.19 6.39
C LEU A 108 -12.10 -0.21 7.53
N GLU A 109 -12.31 -0.70 8.74
CA GLU A 109 -12.52 0.14 9.93
C GLU A 109 -11.28 0.96 10.27
N GLY A 110 -10.10 0.37 10.16
CA GLY A 110 -8.84 1.07 10.35
C GLY A 110 -8.64 2.22 9.35
N LEU A 111 -8.94 2.00 8.08
CA LEU A 111 -8.88 3.02 7.04
C LEU A 111 -9.93 4.13 7.27
N ARG A 112 -11.15 3.76 7.61
CA ARG A 112 -12.23 4.71 7.91
C ARG A 112 -11.89 5.59 9.11
N SER A 113 -11.32 5.02 10.18
CA SER A 113 -10.90 5.76 11.37
C SER A 113 -9.78 6.77 11.10
N GLN A 114 -8.95 6.50 10.08
CA GLN A 114 -7.90 7.40 9.60
C GLN A 114 -8.41 8.49 8.64
N GLY A 115 -9.72 8.55 8.39
CA GLY A 115 -10.37 9.55 7.55
C GLY A 115 -10.36 9.25 6.06
N TYR A 116 -10.09 8.01 5.65
CA TYR A 116 -10.18 7.62 4.25
C TYR A 116 -11.64 7.43 3.81
N ARG A 117 -11.96 7.94 2.62
CA ARG A 117 -13.13 7.50 1.85
C ARG A 117 -12.81 6.15 1.23
N LEU A 118 -13.64 5.15 1.52
CA LEU A 118 -13.51 3.82 0.96
C LEU A 118 -14.19 3.76 -0.40
N VAL A 119 -13.46 3.34 -1.42
CA VAL A 119 -13.94 3.24 -2.81
C VAL A 119 -13.69 1.83 -3.30
N ALA A 120 -14.75 1.06 -3.40
CA ALA A 120 -14.71 -0.30 -3.96
C ALA A 120 -14.69 -0.25 -5.49
N THR A 121 -13.86 -1.06 -6.11
CA THR A 121 -13.92 -1.27 -7.55
C THR A 121 -15.00 -2.29 -7.89
N SER A 122 -15.84 -1.98 -8.86
CA SER A 122 -16.94 -2.87 -9.30
C SER A 122 -17.06 -2.86 -10.82
N PRO A 123 -17.29 -4.03 -11.45
CA PRO A 123 -17.58 -4.12 -12.88
C PRO A 123 -19.05 -3.82 -13.22
N HIS A 124 -19.90 -3.55 -12.23
CA HIS A 124 -21.33 -3.37 -12.43
C HIS A 124 -21.67 -1.98 -12.99
N ALA A 125 -22.71 -1.90 -13.81
CA ALA A 125 -23.13 -0.69 -14.51
C ALA A 125 -23.60 0.47 -13.59
N GLU A 126 -23.97 0.18 -12.36
CA GLU A 126 -24.36 1.18 -11.37
C GLU A 126 -23.16 1.90 -10.71
N ALA A 127 -21.94 1.46 -11.01
CA ALA A 127 -20.74 2.12 -10.55
C ALA A 127 -20.54 3.45 -11.29
N PHE A 128 -20.07 4.46 -10.58
CA PHE A 128 -19.71 5.74 -11.20
C PHE A 128 -18.26 5.72 -11.72
N PRO A 129 -17.95 6.46 -12.79
CA PRO A 129 -16.60 6.49 -13.34
C PRO A 129 -15.65 7.25 -12.38
N PRO A 130 -14.34 6.92 -12.41
CA PRO A 130 -13.36 7.50 -11.48
C PRO A 130 -13.23 9.02 -11.59
N GLU A 131 -13.58 9.61 -12.73
CA GLU A 131 -13.50 11.07 -12.99
C GLU A 131 -14.44 11.90 -12.11
N VAL A 132 -15.54 11.29 -11.62
CA VAL A 132 -16.50 11.97 -10.74
C VAL A 132 -16.23 11.67 -9.26
N LEU A 133 -15.17 10.96 -8.93
CA LEU A 133 -14.82 10.65 -7.56
C LEU A 133 -14.47 11.94 -6.80
N PRO A 134 -15.19 12.27 -5.69
CA PRO A 134 -14.84 13.44 -4.92
C PRO A 134 -13.48 13.28 -4.24
N LEU A 135 -12.59 14.25 -4.43
CA LEU A 135 -11.22 14.25 -3.88
C LEU A 135 -11.06 15.23 -2.70
N ASP A 136 -12.12 15.45 -1.94
CA ASP A 136 -12.14 16.32 -0.75
C ASP A 136 -11.57 15.64 0.51
N LYS A 137 -11.43 14.31 0.47
CA LYS A 137 -10.88 13.48 1.55
C LYS A 137 -9.87 12.49 0.99
N LYS A 138 -9.01 11.97 1.87
CA LYS A 138 -8.14 10.82 1.56
C LYS A 138 -8.96 9.68 0.97
N VAL A 139 -8.41 8.97 0.00
CA VAL A 139 -9.10 7.90 -0.72
C VAL A 139 -8.37 6.57 -0.49
N ALA A 140 -9.11 5.54 -0.16
CA ALA A 140 -8.66 4.15 -0.18
C ALA A 140 -9.38 3.40 -1.30
N ILE A 141 -8.64 2.99 -2.32
CA ILE A 141 -9.17 2.14 -3.39
C ILE A 141 -9.10 0.70 -2.91
N ILE A 142 -10.23 0.01 -2.97
CA ILE A 142 -10.37 -1.37 -2.52
C ILE A 142 -10.53 -2.26 -3.74
N LEU A 143 -9.57 -3.16 -3.90
CA LEU A 143 -9.52 -4.15 -4.96
C LEU A 143 -9.90 -5.50 -4.36
N GLY A 144 -11.01 -6.06 -4.82
CA GLY A 144 -11.49 -7.37 -4.40
C GLY A 144 -10.73 -8.51 -5.03
N ASN A 145 -11.00 -9.70 -4.52
CA ASN A 145 -10.50 -10.96 -5.08
C ASN A 145 -10.89 -11.12 -6.56
N GLU A 146 -10.01 -11.71 -7.35
CA GLU A 146 -10.22 -11.85 -8.81
C GLU A 146 -11.39 -12.77 -9.18
N GLN A 147 -11.79 -13.65 -8.28
CA GLN A 147 -12.86 -14.62 -8.53
C GLN A 147 -14.16 -14.27 -7.79
N ALA A 148 -14.03 -13.87 -6.52
CA ALA A 148 -15.18 -13.61 -5.64
C ALA A 148 -15.61 -12.13 -5.63
N GLY A 149 -14.73 -11.22 -6.06
CA GLY A 149 -14.96 -9.78 -5.92
C GLY A 149 -14.70 -9.30 -4.49
N LEU A 150 -15.50 -8.34 -4.05
CA LEU A 150 -15.54 -7.80 -2.68
C LEU A 150 -16.78 -8.31 -1.95
#